data_e76a9132ba32927b1b7821036f3e2b54
#
_entry.id   e76a9132ba32927b1b7821036f3e2b54
#
_cell.length_a   1.000
_cell.length_b   1.000
_cell.length_c   1.000
_cell.angle_alpha   90.00
_cell.angle_beta   90.00
_cell.angle_gamma   90.00
#
_symmetry.space_group_name_H-M   'P 1'
#
loop_
_entity.id
_entity.type
_entity.pdbx_description
1 polymer ?
#
loop_
_entity_poly.entity_id
_entity_poly.type
_entity_poly.pdbx_seq_one_letter_code
_entity_poly.pdbx_strand_id
1 'polypeptide(L)'
;HKEYRRQRQMCIRDRYDRAHSSMSQIKPGMVDWEKVFRDAHWFHWTGITPAISKSAADTCLEALKVADDKGITISTDLNYRSKLWNYDGNREEIMTELTSYCDIILGNEEDAEMHFGIKPEGLDITTQGKNIKAEAFLSVCQQMHTKFPRAKKIITTLRGSISASNNTWAGVLYDGSKMFKSGQYE
;
A
#
# COMPACT_ATOMS: atom_id res chain seq x y z
N HIS A 1 23.89 27.82 -3.88
CA HIS A 1 24.84 26.67 -3.99
C HIS A 1 24.72 25.64 -2.86
N LYS A 2 24.22 25.98 -1.65
CA LYS A 2 24.01 25.02 -0.55
C LYS A 2 22.75 24.15 -0.74
N GLU A 3 21.69 24.69 -1.35
CA GLU A 3 20.46 23.95 -1.65
C GLU A 3 20.67 22.89 -2.74
N TYR A 4 21.48 23.20 -3.75
CA TYR A 4 21.82 22.26 -4.83
C TYR A 4 22.62 21.04 -4.31
N ARG A 5 23.44 21.21 -3.26
CA ARG A 5 24.14 20.10 -2.60
C ARG A 5 23.20 19.22 -1.76
N ARG A 6 22.15 19.78 -1.14
CA ARG A 6 21.13 19.02 -0.42
C ARG A 6 20.31 18.14 -1.36
N GLN A 7 19.87 18.69 -2.51
CA GLN A 7 19.15 17.92 -3.51
C GLN A 7 20.00 16.78 -4.10
N ARG A 8 21.29 17.02 -4.37
CA ARG A 8 22.22 15.97 -4.82
C ARG A 8 22.48 14.89 -3.78
N GLN A 9 22.54 15.24 -2.50
CA GLN A 9 22.69 14.26 -1.42
C GLN A 9 21.43 13.40 -1.24
N MET A 10 20.25 13.93 -1.51
CA MET A 10 19.01 13.14 -1.50
C MET A 10 18.94 12.14 -2.65
N CYS A 11 19.50 12.45 -3.81
CA CYS A 11 19.50 11.57 -4.98
C CYS A 11 20.65 10.52 -4.99
N ILE A 12 21.75 10.75 -4.26
CA ILE A 12 22.96 9.89 -4.29
C ILE A 12 23.06 8.95 -3.10
N ARG A 13 22.38 9.24 -2.01
CA ARG A 13 22.26 8.33 -0.86
C ARG A 13 20.81 7.91 -0.74
N ASP A 14 20.50 6.68 -0.99
CA ASP A 14 19.19 6.01 -0.80
C ASP A 14 18.70 6.05 0.68
N ARG A 15 18.92 7.16 1.36
CA ARG A 15 18.41 7.46 2.69
C ARG A 15 17.33 8.52 2.58
N TYR A 16 16.12 8.07 2.35
CA TYR A 16 14.95 8.89 2.65
C TYR A 16 14.86 9.07 4.18
N ASP A 17 15.28 10.24 4.66
CA ASP A 17 15.03 10.62 6.05
C ASP A 17 13.57 11.08 6.17
N ARG A 18 12.67 10.13 6.42
CA ARG A 18 11.25 10.41 6.61
C ARG A 18 10.92 10.77 8.06
N ALA A 19 11.76 10.38 9.01
CA ALA A 19 11.56 10.63 10.42
C ALA A 19 11.55 12.12 10.78
N HIS A 20 12.28 12.94 10.01
CA HIS A 20 12.37 14.40 10.21
C HIS A 20 11.69 15.21 9.09
N SER A 21 10.79 14.54 8.34
CA SER A 21 10.00 15.21 7.29
C SER A 21 8.83 15.99 7.88
N SER A 22 8.28 16.93 7.13
CA SER A 22 7.04 17.62 7.51
C SER A 22 5.88 16.65 7.73
N MET A 23 5.85 15.53 6.99
CA MET A 23 4.85 14.48 7.16
C MET A 23 4.93 13.75 8.51
N SER A 24 6.12 13.66 9.13
CA SER A 24 6.25 13.07 10.45
C SER A 24 5.69 13.96 11.57
N GLN A 25 5.46 15.23 11.27
CA GLN A 25 4.96 16.24 12.21
C GLN A 25 3.48 16.55 12.01
N ILE A 26 2.83 15.95 11.00
CA ILE A 26 1.40 16.14 10.76
C ILE A 26 0.59 15.61 11.95
N LYS A 27 -0.48 16.33 12.29
CA LYS A 27 -1.37 15.95 13.39
C LYS A 27 -2.83 16.04 12.94
N PRO A 28 -3.71 15.23 13.53
CA PRO A 28 -5.15 15.39 13.34
C PRO A 28 -5.59 16.85 13.57
N GLY A 29 -6.53 17.33 12.75
CA GLY A 29 -7.02 18.69 12.77
C GLY A 29 -6.14 19.73 12.06
N MET A 30 -4.95 19.35 11.55
CA MET A 30 -4.10 20.28 10.76
C MET A 30 -4.58 20.45 9.32
N VAL A 31 -5.40 19.53 8.82
CA VAL A 31 -5.91 19.54 7.45
C VAL A 31 -7.44 19.72 7.49
N ASP A 32 -7.94 20.68 6.75
CA ASP A 32 -9.37 20.86 6.54
C ASP A 32 -9.85 19.87 5.46
N TRP A 33 -10.14 18.62 5.87
CA TRP A 33 -10.58 17.55 4.97
C TRP A 33 -11.90 17.85 4.29
N GLU A 34 -12.79 18.63 4.93
CA GLU A 34 -14.04 19.08 4.31
C GLU A 34 -13.77 19.91 3.06
N LYS A 35 -12.79 20.80 3.15
CA LYS A 35 -12.37 21.62 2.03
C LYS A 35 -11.59 20.82 0.98
N VAL A 36 -10.71 19.95 1.43
CA VAL A 36 -9.88 19.10 0.53
C VAL A 36 -10.77 18.18 -0.33
N PHE A 37 -11.79 17.60 0.28
CA PHE A 37 -12.68 16.63 -0.38
C PHE A 37 -13.96 17.24 -0.97
N ARG A 38 -14.07 18.56 -1.06
CA ARG A 38 -15.28 19.24 -1.53
C ARG A 38 -15.77 18.73 -2.89
N ASP A 39 -14.85 18.57 -3.84
CA ASP A 39 -15.14 18.16 -5.22
C ASP A 39 -14.40 16.87 -5.58
N ALA A 40 -13.91 16.14 -4.57
CA ALA A 40 -13.19 14.90 -4.79
C ALA A 40 -14.17 13.73 -5.00
N HIS A 41 -13.86 12.88 -5.96
CA HIS A 41 -14.58 11.63 -6.22
C HIS A 41 -13.75 10.40 -5.91
N TRP A 42 -12.45 10.60 -5.68
CA TRP A 42 -11.50 9.52 -5.41
C TRP A 42 -10.42 10.01 -4.45
N PHE A 43 -10.20 9.24 -3.39
CA PHE A 43 -9.10 9.44 -2.45
C PHE A 43 -8.15 8.25 -2.50
N HIS A 44 -6.89 8.51 -2.77
CA HIS A 44 -5.84 7.48 -2.74
C HIS A 44 -4.83 7.79 -1.65
N TRP A 45 -4.53 6.80 -0.82
CA TRP A 45 -3.50 6.90 0.22
C TRP A 45 -2.49 5.76 0.10
N THR A 46 -1.39 5.87 0.78
CA THR A 46 -0.32 4.86 0.78
C THR A 46 0.03 4.42 2.20
N GLY A 47 0.30 3.12 2.38
CA GLY A 47 0.74 2.54 3.66
C GLY A 47 2.05 3.10 4.20
N ILE A 48 2.78 3.90 3.41
CA ILE A 48 3.92 4.66 3.90
C ILE A 48 3.49 5.74 4.90
N THR A 49 2.35 6.41 4.67
CA THR A 49 1.88 7.52 5.53
C THR A 49 1.71 7.07 6.98
N PRO A 50 0.90 6.05 7.31
CA PRO A 50 0.75 5.60 8.70
C PRO A 50 2.03 4.99 9.27
N ALA A 51 2.95 4.52 8.44
CA ALA A 51 4.21 3.93 8.89
C ALA A 51 5.23 4.96 9.42
N ILE A 52 5.05 6.25 9.13
CA ILE A 52 5.99 7.32 9.51
C ILE A 52 5.90 7.65 11.00
N SER A 53 4.68 7.81 11.53
CA SER A 53 4.43 8.14 12.93
C SER A 53 2.98 7.82 13.32
N LYS A 54 2.73 7.65 14.61
CA LYS A 54 1.36 7.48 15.15
C LYS A 54 0.45 8.63 14.76
N SER A 55 0.95 9.84 14.84
CA SER A 55 0.21 11.05 14.46
C SER A 55 -0.15 11.08 12.97
N ALA A 56 0.72 10.60 12.09
CA ALA A 56 0.43 10.47 10.67
C ALA A 56 -0.63 9.37 10.41
N ALA A 57 -0.59 8.27 11.17
CA ALA A 57 -1.62 7.23 11.11
C ALA A 57 -2.99 7.78 11.54
N ASP A 58 -3.05 8.53 12.64
CA ASP A 58 -4.29 9.15 13.14
C ASP A 58 -4.84 10.19 12.15
N THR A 59 -3.97 10.98 11.51
CA THR A 59 -4.37 11.93 10.46
C THR A 59 -4.89 11.20 9.20
N CYS A 60 -4.29 10.07 8.86
CA CYS A 60 -4.79 9.24 7.76
C CYS A 60 -6.19 8.69 8.07
N LEU A 61 -6.42 8.22 9.30
CA LEU A 61 -7.73 7.75 9.75
C LEU A 61 -8.79 8.87 9.71
N GLU A 62 -8.42 10.08 10.14
CA GLU A 62 -9.29 11.27 10.05
C GLU A 62 -9.71 11.52 8.58
N ALA A 63 -8.75 11.51 7.64
CA ALA A 63 -9.05 11.67 6.22
C ALA A 63 -9.98 10.58 5.68
N LEU A 64 -9.73 9.33 6.06
CA LEU A 64 -10.53 8.18 5.63
C LEU A 64 -11.99 8.28 6.11
N LYS A 65 -12.21 8.69 7.35
CA LYS A 65 -13.55 8.89 7.90
C LYS A 65 -14.33 9.97 7.13
N VAL A 66 -13.70 11.12 6.87
CA VAL A 66 -14.35 12.20 6.10
C VAL A 66 -14.61 11.77 4.65
N ALA A 67 -13.67 11.04 4.02
CA ALA A 67 -13.86 10.52 2.67
C ALA A 67 -15.01 9.50 2.59
N ASP A 68 -15.13 8.64 3.61
CA ASP A 68 -16.21 7.66 3.75
C ASP A 68 -17.57 8.34 3.93
N ASP A 69 -17.67 9.29 4.86
CA ASP A 69 -18.90 10.07 5.12
C ASP A 69 -19.38 10.80 3.85
N LYS A 70 -18.46 11.19 2.97
CA LYS A 70 -18.78 11.83 1.67
C LYS A 70 -19.06 10.84 0.54
N GLY A 71 -18.94 9.53 0.77
CA GLY A 71 -19.13 8.51 -0.27
C GLY A 71 -18.06 8.54 -1.36
N ILE A 72 -16.87 9.04 -1.07
CA ILE A 72 -15.74 9.10 -1.99
C ILE A 72 -15.16 7.69 -2.17
N THR A 73 -14.82 7.30 -3.40
CA THR A 73 -14.11 6.04 -3.65
C THR A 73 -12.73 6.08 -3.01
N ILE A 74 -12.44 5.12 -2.15
CA ILE A 74 -11.18 5.08 -1.41
C ILE A 74 -10.30 3.94 -1.92
N SER A 75 -9.04 4.24 -2.21
CA SER A 75 -8.03 3.25 -2.61
C SER A 75 -6.73 3.39 -1.82
N THR A 76 -6.01 2.29 -1.69
CA THR A 76 -4.68 2.30 -1.06
C THR A 76 -3.66 1.51 -1.86
N ASP A 77 -2.40 1.93 -1.78
CA ASP A 77 -1.22 1.09 -2.02
C ASP A 77 -0.63 0.71 -0.65
N LEU A 78 -0.65 -0.57 -0.30
CA LEU A 78 -0.18 -1.09 0.98
C LEU A 78 1.28 -0.77 1.27
N ASN A 79 2.13 -0.84 0.26
CA ASN A 79 3.46 -0.27 0.19
C ASN A 79 4.31 -0.45 1.47
N TYR A 80 4.44 -1.69 1.94
CA TYR A 80 5.20 -2.01 3.14
C TYR A 80 6.66 -1.54 3.04
N ARG A 81 7.18 -1.03 4.15
CA ARG A 81 8.58 -0.62 4.28
C ARG A 81 9.13 -1.05 5.63
N SER A 82 10.02 -2.04 5.63
CA SER A 82 10.58 -2.64 6.85
C SER A 82 11.31 -1.66 7.77
N LYS A 83 11.82 -0.54 7.23
CA LYS A 83 12.57 0.49 7.98
C LYS A 83 11.68 1.56 8.62
N LEU A 84 10.37 1.50 8.40
CA LEU A 84 9.38 2.35 9.03
C LEU A 84 8.72 1.59 10.19
N TRP A 85 7.68 2.13 10.79
CA TRP A 85 7.01 1.53 11.96
C TRP A 85 7.90 1.52 13.22
N ASN A 86 8.67 2.61 13.42
CA ASN A 86 9.58 2.76 14.57
C ASN A 86 8.94 3.53 15.75
N TYR A 87 7.62 3.44 15.89
CA TYR A 87 6.86 4.05 16.98
C TYR A 87 5.98 3.01 17.67
N ASP A 88 5.52 3.32 18.89
CA ASP A 88 4.66 2.42 19.64
C ASP A 88 3.29 2.28 18.98
N GLY A 89 2.92 1.07 18.65
CA GLY A 89 1.66 0.74 18.01
C GLY A 89 1.69 -0.61 17.30
N ASN A 90 0.55 -1.27 17.27
CA ASN A 90 0.40 -2.51 16.52
C ASN A 90 0.16 -2.20 15.04
N ARG A 91 1.17 -2.44 14.21
CA ARG A 91 1.08 -2.23 12.75
C ARG A 91 -0.12 -2.95 12.13
N GLU A 92 -0.35 -4.20 12.50
CA GLU A 92 -1.44 -4.99 11.93
C GLU A 92 -2.80 -4.38 12.26
N GLU A 93 -3.02 -3.97 13.51
CA GLU A 93 -4.27 -3.32 13.91
C GLU A 93 -4.48 -2.01 13.16
N ILE A 94 -3.46 -1.15 13.14
CA ILE A 94 -3.52 0.15 12.45
C ILE A 94 -3.83 -0.05 10.96
N MET A 95 -3.08 -0.91 10.28
CA MET A 95 -3.29 -1.14 8.85
C MET A 95 -4.62 -1.83 8.57
N THR A 96 -5.09 -2.71 9.45
CA THR A 96 -6.40 -3.34 9.31
C THR A 96 -7.52 -2.31 9.43
N GLU A 97 -7.45 -1.41 10.42
CA GLU A 97 -8.42 -0.35 10.57
C GLU A 97 -8.45 0.58 9.34
N LEU A 98 -7.31 1.10 8.93
CA LEU A 98 -7.22 2.01 7.78
C LEU A 98 -7.66 1.35 6.46
N THR A 99 -7.28 0.10 6.23
CA THR A 99 -7.60 -0.63 5.01
C THR A 99 -9.08 -1.01 4.94
N SER A 100 -9.77 -1.14 6.09
CA SER A 100 -11.20 -1.45 6.13
C SER A 100 -12.09 -0.40 5.46
N TYR A 101 -11.61 0.83 5.29
CA TYR A 101 -12.29 1.91 4.57
C TYR A 101 -12.14 1.82 3.04
N CYS A 102 -11.29 0.93 2.52
CA CYS A 102 -10.93 0.94 1.11
C CYS A 102 -11.93 0.17 0.24
N ASP A 103 -12.30 0.77 -0.89
CA ASP A 103 -13.01 0.11 -1.99
C ASP A 103 -12.05 -0.65 -2.92
N ILE A 104 -10.78 -0.22 -2.99
CA ILE A 104 -9.75 -0.80 -3.85
C ILE A 104 -8.45 -0.90 -3.06
N ILE A 105 -7.86 -2.09 -3.03
CA ILE A 105 -6.59 -2.36 -2.36
C ILE A 105 -5.56 -2.76 -3.40
N LEU A 106 -4.43 -2.06 -3.41
CA LEU A 106 -3.28 -2.33 -4.25
C LEU A 106 -2.10 -2.74 -3.36
N GLY A 107 -1.32 -3.71 -3.78
CA GLY A 107 -0.10 -4.14 -3.10
C GLY A 107 0.57 -5.28 -3.84
N ASN A 108 1.62 -5.82 -3.26
CA ASN A 108 2.23 -7.07 -3.67
C ASN A 108 2.00 -8.17 -2.62
N GLU A 109 2.47 -9.37 -2.87
CA GLU A 109 2.33 -10.48 -1.93
C GLU A 109 3.06 -10.25 -0.61
N GLU A 110 4.24 -9.60 -0.64
CA GLU A 110 4.99 -9.23 0.57
C GLU A 110 4.21 -8.23 1.42
N ASP A 111 3.54 -7.26 0.79
CA ASP A 111 2.72 -6.28 1.50
C ASP A 111 1.57 -6.96 2.26
N ALA A 112 0.88 -7.92 1.64
CA ALA A 112 -0.21 -8.67 2.26
C ALA A 112 0.28 -9.53 3.43
N GLU A 113 1.41 -10.20 3.26
CA GLU A 113 2.02 -11.01 4.32
C GLU A 113 2.45 -10.13 5.50
N MET A 114 3.19 -9.06 5.22
CA MET A 114 3.79 -8.23 6.26
C MET A 114 2.77 -7.41 7.05
N HIS A 115 1.69 -6.96 6.42
CA HIS A 115 0.66 -6.20 7.12
C HIS A 115 -0.40 -7.08 7.79
N PHE A 116 -0.76 -8.20 7.17
CA PHE A 116 -1.96 -8.96 7.57
C PHE A 116 -1.70 -10.45 7.82
N GLY A 117 -0.47 -10.93 7.65
CA GLY A 117 -0.12 -12.34 7.79
C GLY A 117 -0.69 -13.23 6.67
N ILE A 118 -1.19 -12.64 5.58
CA ILE A 118 -1.82 -13.35 4.47
C ILE A 118 -0.74 -13.88 3.53
N LYS A 119 -0.73 -15.20 3.35
CA LYS A 119 0.25 -15.92 2.52
C LYS A 119 -0.44 -16.70 1.41
N PRO A 120 0.23 -16.94 0.28
CA PRO A 120 -0.26 -17.85 -0.74
C PRO A 120 -0.44 -19.26 -0.13
N GLU A 121 -1.59 -19.87 -0.32
CA GLU A 121 -1.82 -21.24 0.07
C GLU A 121 -1.35 -22.20 -1.04
N GLY A 122 -0.69 -23.30 -0.65
CA GLY A 122 -0.36 -24.41 -1.55
C GLY A 122 0.88 -24.23 -2.42
N LEU A 123 1.75 -23.26 -2.14
CA LEU A 123 2.99 -23.06 -2.88
C LEU A 123 4.21 -23.04 -1.97
N ASP A 124 5.13 -23.99 -2.20
CA ASP A 124 6.51 -23.85 -1.76
C ASP A 124 7.16 -22.72 -2.57
N ILE A 125 7.32 -21.55 -1.94
CA ILE A 125 7.95 -20.35 -2.51
C ILE A 125 9.44 -20.62 -2.89
N THR A 126 9.99 -21.76 -2.47
CA THR A 126 11.36 -22.17 -2.73
C THR A 126 11.60 -22.62 -4.18
N THR A 127 10.58 -22.87 -4.96
CA THR A 127 10.70 -23.17 -6.41
C THR A 127 10.60 -21.88 -7.21
N GLN A 128 11.62 -21.05 -7.10
CA GLN A 128 11.84 -19.89 -7.98
C GLN A 128 12.14 -20.37 -9.41
N GLY A 129 11.14 -20.45 -10.23
CA GLY A 129 11.24 -20.69 -11.65
C GLY A 129 10.13 -19.97 -12.38
N LYS A 130 10.47 -18.89 -13.03
CA LYS A 130 9.85 -18.21 -14.22
C LYS A 130 8.34 -18.20 -14.47
N ASN A 131 7.52 -18.91 -13.68
CA ASN A 131 6.06 -18.93 -13.76
C ASN A 131 5.48 -18.92 -12.34
N ILE A 132 5.39 -17.74 -11.73
CA ILE A 132 4.55 -17.57 -10.56
C ILE A 132 3.12 -17.79 -11.06
N LYS A 133 2.53 -18.93 -10.67
CA LYS A 133 1.23 -19.33 -11.15
C LYS A 133 0.18 -18.32 -10.68
N ALA A 134 -0.63 -17.81 -11.57
CA ALA A 134 -1.72 -16.89 -11.27
C ALA A 134 -2.63 -17.38 -10.14
N GLU A 135 -2.73 -18.69 -9.95
CA GLU A 135 -3.50 -19.35 -8.89
C GLU A 135 -3.01 -19.01 -7.47
N ALA A 136 -1.70 -18.78 -7.28
CA ALA A 136 -1.16 -18.37 -5.99
C ALA A 136 -1.67 -16.98 -5.58
N PHE A 137 -1.72 -16.08 -6.54
CA PHE A 137 -2.22 -14.74 -6.32
C PHE A 137 -3.73 -14.70 -6.11
N LEU A 138 -4.46 -15.63 -6.71
CA LEU A 138 -5.90 -15.78 -6.47
C LEU A 138 -6.17 -16.08 -4.98
N SER A 139 -5.40 -17.00 -4.38
CA SER A 139 -5.54 -17.31 -2.95
C SER A 139 -5.30 -16.07 -2.08
N VAL A 140 -4.24 -15.29 -2.34
CA VAL A 140 -3.97 -14.04 -1.60
C VAL A 140 -5.11 -13.05 -1.79
N CYS A 141 -5.58 -12.85 -3.03
CA CYS A 141 -6.69 -11.92 -3.31
C CYS A 141 -7.99 -12.34 -2.61
N GLN A 142 -8.30 -13.65 -2.56
CA GLN A 142 -9.48 -14.17 -1.89
C GLN A 142 -9.40 -13.99 -0.38
N GLN A 143 -8.25 -14.26 0.25
CA GLN A 143 -8.02 -14.02 1.68
C GLN A 143 -8.13 -12.53 2.00
N MET A 144 -7.55 -11.66 1.18
CA MET A 144 -7.68 -10.20 1.30
C MET A 144 -9.13 -9.75 1.20
N HIS A 145 -9.88 -10.26 0.23
CA HIS A 145 -11.30 -9.94 0.06
C HIS A 145 -12.16 -10.43 1.23
N THR A 146 -11.83 -11.59 1.79
CA THR A 146 -12.48 -12.12 3.00
C THR A 146 -12.20 -11.24 4.22
N LYS A 147 -10.96 -10.77 4.38
CA LYS A 147 -10.58 -9.87 5.49
C LYS A 147 -11.17 -8.47 5.31
N PHE A 148 -11.28 -8.00 4.08
CA PHE A 148 -11.77 -6.65 3.73
C PHE A 148 -12.98 -6.74 2.77
N PRO A 149 -14.16 -7.10 3.25
CA PRO A 149 -15.32 -7.37 2.39
C PRO A 149 -15.86 -6.10 1.69
N ARG A 150 -15.50 -4.91 2.15
CA ARG A 150 -15.81 -3.65 1.47
C ARG A 150 -15.03 -3.49 0.16
N ALA A 151 -13.84 -4.06 0.08
CA ALA A 151 -12.97 -3.92 -1.09
C ALA A 151 -13.55 -4.62 -2.31
N LYS A 152 -14.01 -3.85 -3.28
CA LYS A 152 -14.56 -4.32 -4.55
C LYS A 152 -13.50 -4.84 -5.51
N LYS A 153 -12.24 -4.39 -5.32
CA LYS A 153 -11.11 -4.79 -6.17
C LYS A 153 -9.84 -4.96 -5.34
N ILE A 154 -9.20 -6.09 -5.53
CA ILE A 154 -7.86 -6.36 -4.99
C ILE A 154 -6.91 -6.43 -6.18
N ILE A 155 -5.85 -5.64 -6.16
CA ILE A 155 -4.86 -5.55 -7.23
C ILE A 155 -3.52 -5.97 -6.67
N THR A 156 -2.89 -6.96 -7.30
CA THR A 156 -1.55 -7.41 -6.92
C THR A 156 -0.58 -7.17 -8.07
N THR A 157 0.49 -6.44 -7.79
CA THR A 157 1.58 -6.25 -8.73
C THR A 157 2.52 -7.44 -8.68
N LEU A 158 2.92 -7.90 -9.86
CA LEU A 158 3.80 -9.05 -10.06
C LEU A 158 5.12 -8.56 -10.62
N ARG A 159 6.18 -8.71 -9.84
CA ARG A 159 7.53 -8.39 -10.28
C ARG A 159 8.33 -9.67 -10.46
N GLY A 160 8.75 -9.96 -11.68
CA GLY A 160 9.75 -11.00 -11.97
C GLY A 160 11.13 -10.37 -12.12
N SER A 161 12.17 -10.96 -11.55
CA SER A 161 13.55 -10.54 -11.75
C SER A 161 14.23 -11.47 -12.75
N ILE A 162 14.68 -10.93 -13.89
CA ILE A 162 15.47 -11.66 -14.90
C ILE A 162 16.96 -11.49 -14.60
N SER A 163 17.36 -10.28 -14.21
CA SER A 163 18.73 -9.93 -13.81
C SER A 163 18.69 -8.76 -12.81
N ALA A 164 19.86 -8.31 -12.34
CA ALA A 164 19.96 -7.17 -11.44
C ALA A 164 19.39 -5.87 -12.05
N SER A 165 19.36 -5.75 -13.37
CA SER A 165 18.88 -4.55 -14.09
C SER A 165 17.60 -4.78 -14.90
N ASN A 166 17.23 -6.03 -15.19
CA ASN A 166 16.05 -6.37 -15.99
C ASN A 166 14.99 -7.05 -15.13
N ASN A 167 13.81 -6.43 -15.07
CA ASN A 167 12.67 -6.94 -14.35
C ASN A 167 11.48 -7.03 -15.29
N THR A 168 10.65 -8.02 -15.08
CA THR A 168 9.33 -8.09 -15.72
C THR A 168 8.26 -7.59 -14.77
N TRP A 169 7.24 -6.97 -15.33
CA TRP A 169 6.11 -6.44 -14.59
C TRP A 169 4.81 -6.97 -15.17
N ALA A 170 3.92 -7.37 -14.31
CA ALA A 170 2.54 -7.70 -14.63
C ALA A 170 1.66 -7.31 -13.45
N GLY A 171 0.35 -7.42 -13.60
CA GLY A 171 -0.60 -7.22 -12.52
C GLY A 171 -1.77 -8.18 -12.63
N VAL A 172 -2.34 -8.50 -11.51
CA VAL A 172 -3.62 -9.20 -11.43
C VAL A 172 -4.63 -8.33 -10.68
N LEU A 173 -5.87 -8.39 -11.11
CA LEU A 173 -7.01 -7.75 -10.46
C LEU A 173 -8.05 -8.83 -10.15
N TYR A 174 -8.50 -8.86 -8.91
CA TYR A 174 -9.61 -9.68 -8.45
C TYR A 174 -10.79 -8.78 -8.10
N ASP A 175 -11.97 -9.06 -8.65
CA ASP A 175 -13.18 -8.24 -8.49
C ASP A 175 -14.20 -8.83 -7.48
N GLY A 176 -13.75 -9.80 -6.68
CA GLY A 176 -14.60 -10.56 -5.75
C GLY A 176 -15.14 -11.87 -6.36
N SER A 177 -15.07 -12.04 -7.68
CA SER A 177 -15.55 -13.25 -8.38
C SER A 177 -14.53 -13.77 -9.39
N LYS A 178 -13.92 -12.90 -10.17
CA LYS A 178 -13.02 -13.23 -11.27
C LYS A 178 -11.68 -12.55 -11.12
N MET A 179 -10.65 -13.20 -11.62
CA MET A 179 -9.32 -12.66 -11.71
C MET A 179 -9.00 -12.29 -13.17
N PHE A 180 -8.47 -11.08 -13.33
CA PHE A 180 -7.97 -10.54 -14.60
C PHE A 180 -6.47 -10.38 -14.50
N LYS A 181 -5.75 -10.71 -15.56
CA LYS A 181 -4.29 -10.57 -15.63
C LYS A 181 -3.91 -9.61 -16.75
N SER A 182 -2.99 -8.71 -16.46
CA SER A 182 -2.39 -7.84 -17.50
C SER A 182 -1.45 -8.62 -18.42
N GLY A 183 -1.06 -7.99 -19.53
CA GLY A 183 0.15 -8.40 -20.25
C GLY A 183 1.39 -8.32 -19.35
N GLN A 184 2.45 -9.00 -19.75
CA GLN A 184 3.76 -8.90 -19.12
C GLN A 184 4.60 -7.89 -19.89
N TYR A 185 5.27 -7.01 -19.16
CA TYR A 185 6.12 -5.94 -19.69
C TYR A 185 7.56 -6.14 -19.18
N GLU A 186 8.54 -5.75 -19.98
CA GLU A 186 9.98 -5.74 -19.67
C GLU A 186 10.50 -4.30 -19.64
#